data_b3f4a2ce2d891a1e19b8b2b057578091
#
_entry.id   b3f4a2ce2d891a1e19b8b2b057578091
#
_cell.length_a   1.000
_cell.length_b   1.000
_cell.length_c   1.000
_cell.angle_alpha   90.00
_cell.angle_beta   90.00
_cell.angle_gamma   90.00
#
_symmetry.space_group_name_H-M   'P 1'
#
loop_
_entity.id
_entity.type
_entity.pdbx_description
1 polymer ?
#
loop_
_entity_poly.entity_id
_entity_poly.type
_entity_poly.pdbx_seq_one_letter_code
_entity_poly.pdbx_strand_id
1 'polypeptide(L)'
;TNKAAGEMKSRISQIMGDDYARRLWMGTFHSIFLRILRAEHEHIGFSSQFTIYDAADSKSLVKAIIKEMGLDDKTYKPGDVLGTISNAKNQLVTAQQYVANPANMQSDTRQNMPALGAIFLRYASRCRQSDAMDFDDILLFTYLLFEQHPEVLERWEQRFRYVLVDEYQDTNFAQHRIVWQLTQRHQKVCVVGDDAQSIYSFRGANIDNILSFCKIY
;
A
#
# COMPACT_ATOMS: atom_id res chain seq x y z
N THR A 1 -1.04 -9.90 11.28
CA THR A 1 0.37 -9.66 11.67
C THR A 1 1.27 -10.74 11.11
N ASN A 2 2.59 -10.48 11.01
CA ASN A 2 3.57 -11.50 10.57
C ASN A 2 3.57 -12.74 11.50
N LYS A 3 3.29 -12.55 12.80
CA LYS A 3 3.14 -13.66 13.75
C LYS A 3 1.93 -14.54 13.39
N ALA A 4 0.78 -13.94 13.13
CA ALA A 4 -0.43 -14.66 12.72
C ALA A 4 -0.22 -15.42 11.39
N ALA A 5 0.44 -14.81 10.41
CA ALA A 5 0.80 -15.46 9.15
C ALA A 5 1.76 -16.65 9.37
N GLY A 6 2.71 -16.55 10.30
CA GLY A 6 3.60 -17.64 10.67
C GLY A 6 2.85 -18.81 11.35
N GLU A 7 1.91 -18.50 12.24
CA GLU A 7 1.06 -19.52 12.88
C GLU A 7 0.16 -20.24 11.87
N MET A 8 -0.48 -19.50 10.98
CA MET A 8 -1.29 -20.05 9.89
C MET A 8 -0.46 -20.99 9.00
N LYS A 9 0.76 -20.58 8.64
CA LYS A 9 1.68 -21.43 7.86
C LYS A 9 2.03 -22.72 8.59
N SER A 10 2.29 -22.65 9.90
CA SER A 10 2.58 -23.83 10.72
C SER A 10 1.40 -24.79 10.76
N ARG A 11 0.18 -24.29 10.94
CA ARG A 11 -1.05 -25.13 10.93
C ARG A 11 -1.27 -25.81 9.58
N ILE A 12 -1.09 -25.08 8.47
CA ILE A 12 -1.20 -25.67 7.14
C ILE A 12 -0.12 -26.72 6.91
N SER A 13 1.11 -26.49 7.38
CA SER A 13 2.20 -27.46 7.30
C SER A 13 1.86 -28.76 8.03
N GLN A 14 1.23 -28.67 9.19
CA GLN A 14 0.77 -29.86 9.95
C GLN A 14 -0.32 -30.65 9.22
N ILE A 15 -1.19 -29.98 8.45
CA ILE A 15 -2.31 -30.63 7.75
C ILE A 15 -1.87 -31.21 6.40
N MET A 16 -1.09 -30.45 5.62
CA MET A 16 -0.79 -30.75 4.22
C MET A 16 0.66 -31.18 3.97
N GLY A 17 1.52 -31.07 4.98
CA GLY A 17 2.97 -31.31 4.89
C GLY A 17 3.77 -30.08 4.49
N ASP A 18 5.03 -30.07 4.89
CA ASP A 18 5.95 -28.94 4.74
C ASP A 18 6.19 -28.54 3.28
N ASP A 19 6.25 -29.50 2.37
CA ASP A 19 6.53 -29.24 0.96
C ASP A 19 5.40 -28.44 0.28
N TYR A 20 4.15 -28.70 0.64
CA TYR A 20 3.02 -27.93 0.15
C TYR A 20 3.00 -26.54 0.78
N ALA A 21 3.19 -26.45 2.11
CA ALA A 21 3.19 -25.17 2.83
C ALA A 21 4.28 -24.21 2.35
N ARG A 22 5.45 -24.72 1.94
CA ARG A 22 6.55 -23.90 1.37
C ARG A 22 6.21 -23.29 0.01
N ARG A 23 5.35 -23.94 -0.77
CA ARG A 23 4.95 -23.46 -2.11
C ARG A 23 3.88 -22.39 -2.06
N LEU A 24 3.16 -22.28 -0.94
CA LEU A 24 2.10 -21.29 -0.76
C LEU A 24 2.71 -19.90 -0.52
N TRP A 25 2.14 -18.93 -1.19
CA TRP A 25 2.40 -17.52 -0.92
C TRP A 25 1.50 -17.08 0.22
N MET A 26 2.04 -17.02 1.41
CA MET A 26 1.31 -16.72 2.63
C MET A 26 2.04 -15.66 3.42
N GLY A 27 1.31 -14.64 3.86
CA GLY A 27 1.85 -13.51 4.59
C GLY A 27 0.87 -12.37 4.72
N THR A 28 1.32 -11.26 5.28
CA THR A 28 0.57 -9.99 5.27
C THR A 28 0.57 -9.40 3.85
N PHE A 29 -0.38 -8.52 3.54
CA PHE A 29 -0.43 -7.81 2.26
C PHE A 29 0.93 -7.20 1.90
N HIS A 30 1.50 -6.43 2.81
CA HIS A 30 2.81 -5.79 2.57
C HIS A 30 3.92 -6.79 2.31
N SER A 31 3.97 -7.92 3.02
CA SER A 31 5.02 -8.92 2.81
C SER A 31 4.91 -9.61 1.44
N ILE A 32 3.68 -9.89 0.99
CA ILE A 32 3.43 -10.48 -0.33
C ILE A 32 3.74 -9.47 -1.43
N PHE A 33 3.25 -8.24 -1.30
CA PHE A 33 3.43 -7.21 -2.32
C PHE A 33 4.89 -6.76 -2.41
N LEU A 34 5.60 -6.65 -1.29
CA LEU A 34 7.04 -6.38 -1.29
C LEU A 34 7.83 -7.44 -2.08
N ARG A 35 7.46 -8.72 -1.94
CA ARG A 35 8.10 -9.79 -2.72
C ARG A 35 7.80 -9.67 -4.22
N ILE A 36 6.59 -9.25 -4.59
CA ILE A 36 6.21 -8.97 -5.98
C ILE A 36 7.05 -7.80 -6.51
N LEU A 37 7.09 -6.67 -5.79
CA LEU A 37 7.85 -5.49 -6.19
C LEU A 37 9.35 -5.78 -6.35
N ARG A 38 9.94 -6.62 -5.48
CA ARG A 38 11.34 -7.04 -5.63
C ARG A 38 11.56 -7.93 -6.84
N ALA A 39 10.61 -8.77 -7.19
CA ALA A 39 10.69 -9.61 -8.39
C ALA A 39 10.53 -8.80 -9.68
N GLU A 40 9.74 -7.73 -9.64
CA GLU A 40 9.40 -6.88 -10.80
C GLU A 40 10.05 -5.49 -10.71
N HIS A 41 11.14 -5.35 -9.97
CA HIS A 41 11.76 -4.07 -9.61
C HIS A 41 12.11 -3.20 -10.83
N GLU A 42 12.49 -3.80 -11.96
CA GLU A 42 12.82 -3.08 -13.19
C GLU A 42 11.62 -2.29 -13.73
N HIS A 43 10.42 -2.88 -13.69
CA HIS A 43 9.19 -2.24 -14.16
C HIS A 43 8.80 -1.01 -13.33
N ILE A 44 9.19 -0.97 -12.07
CA ILE A 44 8.90 0.16 -11.19
C ILE A 44 10.09 1.13 -11.05
N GLY A 45 11.23 0.83 -11.69
CA GLY A 45 12.42 1.67 -11.73
C GLY A 45 13.14 1.81 -10.39
N PHE A 46 13.20 0.73 -9.61
CA PHE A 46 14.00 0.58 -8.39
C PHE A 46 15.03 -0.53 -8.54
N SER A 47 16.02 -0.58 -7.66
CA SER A 47 16.89 -1.76 -7.59
C SER A 47 16.16 -2.93 -6.92
N SER A 48 16.67 -4.17 -7.11
CA SER A 48 16.13 -5.34 -6.40
C SER A 48 16.32 -5.27 -4.88
N GLN A 49 17.21 -4.38 -4.41
CA GLN A 49 17.59 -4.22 -3.01
C GLN A 49 17.10 -2.90 -2.39
N PHE A 50 16.10 -2.24 -3.01
CA PHE A 50 15.58 -0.98 -2.48
C PHE A 50 15.27 -1.06 -0.98
N THR A 51 15.48 0.04 -0.28
CA THR A 51 15.28 0.14 1.17
C THR A 51 13.82 0.40 1.50
N ILE A 52 13.33 -0.12 2.63
CA ILE A 52 12.03 0.25 3.18
C ILE A 52 12.24 1.19 4.35
N TYR A 53 11.76 2.42 4.21
CA TYR A 53 11.75 3.41 5.29
C TYR A 53 10.67 3.08 6.30
N ASP A 54 11.03 3.11 7.57
CA ASP A 54 10.07 3.04 8.65
C ASP A 54 9.40 4.41 8.91
N ALA A 55 8.53 4.47 9.91
CA ALA A 55 7.83 5.70 10.26
C ALA A 55 8.78 6.81 10.74
N ALA A 56 9.89 6.44 11.39
CA ALA A 56 10.88 7.39 11.88
C ALA A 56 11.72 7.96 10.73
N ASP A 57 12.15 7.11 9.80
CA ASP A 57 12.86 7.51 8.58
C ASP A 57 12.02 8.47 7.74
N SER A 58 10.77 8.09 7.48
CA SER A 58 9.80 8.87 6.71
C SER A 58 9.55 10.25 7.34
N LYS A 59 9.34 10.28 8.65
CA LYS A 59 9.14 11.53 9.39
C LYS A 59 10.38 12.42 9.38
N SER A 60 11.57 11.82 9.50
CA SER A 60 12.84 12.54 9.45
C SER A 60 13.08 13.16 8.08
N LEU A 61 12.75 12.45 6.99
CA LEU A 61 12.83 12.96 5.63
C LEU A 61 11.88 14.14 5.41
N VAL A 62 10.62 14.02 5.83
CA VAL A 62 9.65 15.12 5.75
C VAL A 62 10.14 16.34 6.52
N LYS A 63 10.67 16.16 7.73
CA LYS A 63 11.23 17.25 8.54
C LYS A 63 12.40 17.95 7.83
N ALA A 64 13.29 17.20 7.20
CA ALA A 64 14.40 17.75 6.42
C ALA A 64 13.89 18.58 5.24
N ILE A 65 12.89 18.09 4.51
CA ILE A 65 12.29 18.79 3.37
C ILE A 65 11.64 20.11 3.82
N ILE A 66 10.88 20.12 4.91
CA ILE A 66 10.25 21.32 5.46
C ILE A 66 11.31 22.37 5.80
N LYS A 67 12.40 21.96 6.44
CA LYS A 67 13.53 22.84 6.77
C LYS A 67 14.23 23.40 5.52
N GLU A 68 14.51 22.54 4.53
CA GLU A 68 15.15 22.94 3.26
C GLU A 68 14.30 23.91 2.44
N MET A 69 12.96 23.81 2.57
CA MET A 69 12.02 24.72 1.92
C MET A 69 11.82 26.03 2.70
N GLY A 70 12.46 26.21 3.86
CA GLY A 70 12.30 27.38 4.71
C GLY A 70 10.89 27.53 5.29
N LEU A 71 10.15 26.44 5.42
CA LEU A 71 8.79 26.43 5.94
C LEU A 71 8.78 26.34 7.47
N ASP A 72 7.76 26.96 8.09
CA ASP A 72 7.56 26.92 9.54
C ASP A 72 7.11 25.53 10.00
N ASP A 73 7.86 24.90 10.90
CA ASP A 73 7.60 23.55 11.43
C ASP A 73 6.42 23.48 12.41
N LYS A 74 5.94 24.62 12.90
CA LYS A 74 4.72 24.69 13.71
C LYS A 74 3.47 24.59 12.83
N THR A 75 3.53 25.19 11.65
CA THR A 75 2.47 25.11 10.63
C THR A 75 2.53 23.77 9.90
N TYR A 76 3.70 23.39 9.41
CA TYR A 76 3.94 22.12 8.71
C TYR A 76 4.50 21.07 9.67
N LYS A 77 3.68 20.58 10.59
CA LYS A 77 4.12 19.53 11.51
C LYS A 77 4.45 18.26 10.72
N PRO A 78 5.67 17.70 10.84
CA PRO A 78 6.08 16.55 10.03
C PRO A 78 5.15 15.34 10.13
N GLY A 79 4.52 15.12 11.28
CA GLY A 79 3.54 14.04 11.46
C GLY A 79 2.24 14.28 10.68
N ASP A 80 1.73 15.50 10.68
CA ASP A 80 0.47 15.84 9.99
C ASP A 80 0.68 15.81 8.46
N VAL A 81 1.82 16.34 7.99
CA VAL A 81 2.22 16.28 6.58
C VAL A 81 2.36 14.83 6.12
N LEU A 82 3.08 14.00 6.89
CA LEU A 82 3.23 12.58 6.57
C LEU A 82 1.89 11.84 6.58
N GLY A 83 1.00 12.18 7.52
CA GLY A 83 -0.36 11.62 7.56
C GLY A 83 -1.17 11.93 6.30
N THR A 84 -1.06 13.15 5.76
CA THR A 84 -1.73 13.52 4.51
C THR A 84 -1.13 12.78 3.31
N ILE A 85 0.19 12.65 3.25
CA ILE A 85 0.89 11.87 2.21
C ILE A 85 0.46 10.41 2.26
N SER A 86 0.44 9.81 3.46
CA SER A 86 -0.01 8.43 3.70
C SER A 86 -1.46 8.23 3.23
N ASN A 87 -2.36 9.12 3.61
CA ASN A 87 -3.76 9.06 3.18
C ASN A 87 -3.88 9.12 1.65
N ALA A 88 -3.15 10.01 0.98
CA ALA A 88 -3.16 10.10 -0.48
C ALA A 88 -2.68 8.79 -1.12
N LYS A 89 -1.57 8.21 -0.65
CA LYS A 89 -1.04 6.93 -1.15
C LYS A 89 -2.02 5.77 -0.92
N ASN A 90 -2.67 5.71 0.25
CA ASN A 90 -3.69 4.70 0.55
C ASN A 90 -4.97 4.86 -0.28
N GLN A 91 -5.21 6.06 -0.85
CA GLN A 91 -6.21 6.30 -1.89
C GLN A 91 -5.65 6.11 -3.31
N LEU A 92 -4.45 5.53 -3.46
CA LEU A 92 -3.77 5.27 -4.72
C LEU A 92 -3.46 6.53 -5.54
N VAL A 93 -3.26 7.65 -4.85
CA VAL A 93 -2.94 8.95 -5.44
C VAL A 93 -1.44 9.21 -5.36
N THR A 94 -0.79 9.33 -6.51
CA THR A 94 0.64 9.72 -6.59
C THR A 94 0.83 11.21 -6.26
N ALA A 95 2.08 11.61 -5.96
CA ALA A 95 2.39 13.01 -5.70
C ALA A 95 2.03 13.93 -6.90
N GLN A 96 2.22 13.45 -8.13
CA GLN A 96 1.86 14.16 -9.35
C GLN A 96 0.34 14.32 -9.49
N GLN A 97 -0.41 13.26 -9.25
CA GLN A 97 -1.89 13.30 -9.27
C GLN A 97 -2.43 14.20 -8.15
N TYR A 98 -1.79 14.18 -6.97
CA TYR A 98 -2.18 15.03 -5.85
C TYR A 98 -2.11 16.51 -6.21
N VAL A 99 -0.98 16.97 -6.77
CA VAL A 99 -0.80 18.39 -7.15
C VAL A 99 -1.60 18.78 -8.38
N ALA A 100 -1.92 17.82 -9.26
CA ALA A 100 -2.75 18.08 -10.43
C ALA A 100 -4.24 18.27 -10.09
N ASN A 101 -4.68 17.89 -8.88
CA ASN A 101 -6.06 18.02 -8.45
C ASN A 101 -6.29 19.35 -7.73
N PRO A 102 -7.06 20.31 -8.30
CA PRO A 102 -7.31 21.61 -7.68
C PRO A 102 -8.01 21.53 -6.31
N ALA A 103 -8.78 20.46 -6.07
CA ALA A 103 -9.47 20.26 -4.79
C ALA A 103 -8.47 20.03 -3.65
N ASN A 104 -7.37 19.32 -3.91
CA ASN A 104 -6.31 19.12 -2.93
C ASN A 104 -5.64 20.44 -2.57
N MET A 105 -5.29 21.26 -3.59
CA MET A 105 -4.67 22.57 -3.37
C MET A 105 -5.58 23.51 -2.56
N GLN A 106 -6.89 23.49 -2.81
CA GLN A 106 -7.85 24.27 -2.04
C GLN A 106 -7.94 23.77 -0.59
N SER A 107 -7.95 22.45 -0.40
CA SER A 107 -7.95 21.83 0.93
C SER A 107 -6.69 22.21 1.71
N ASP A 108 -5.50 22.09 1.09
CA ASP A 108 -4.23 22.44 1.70
C ASP A 108 -4.20 23.92 2.12
N THR A 109 -4.71 24.81 1.27
CA THR A 109 -4.81 26.23 1.58
C THR A 109 -5.74 26.50 2.77
N ARG A 110 -6.88 25.82 2.83
CA ARG A 110 -7.82 25.94 3.97
C ARG A 110 -7.21 25.45 5.29
N GLN A 111 -6.30 24.50 5.21
CA GLN A 111 -5.55 23.97 6.35
C GLN A 111 -4.29 24.79 6.68
N ASN A 112 -4.09 25.94 6.04
CA ASN A 112 -2.89 26.77 6.14
C ASN A 112 -1.60 26.05 5.73
N MET A 113 -1.69 25.04 4.87
CA MET A 113 -0.53 24.27 4.37
C MET A 113 -0.42 24.30 2.82
N PRO A 114 -0.44 25.47 2.15
CA PRO A 114 -0.46 25.54 0.68
C PRO A 114 0.75 24.89 -0.01
N ALA A 115 1.88 24.69 0.70
CA ALA A 115 3.08 24.04 0.19
C ALA A 115 3.05 22.50 0.32
N LEU A 116 1.99 21.89 0.85
CA LEU A 116 1.93 20.45 1.13
C LEU A 116 2.15 19.61 -0.14
N GLY A 117 1.51 19.95 -1.23
CA GLY A 117 1.73 19.28 -2.51
C GLY A 117 3.18 19.34 -2.99
N ALA A 118 3.87 20.50 -2.80
CA ALA A 118 5.29 20.62 -3.13
C ALA A 118 6.18 19.77 -2.20
N ILE A 119 5.83 19.66 -0.92
CA ILE A 119 6.52 18.76 0.02
C ILE A 119 6.34 17.31 -0.44
N PHE A 120 5.13 16.89 -0.82
CA PHE A 120 4.86 15.53 -1.29
C PHE A 120 5.66 15.18 -2.55
N LEU A 121 5.74 16.09 -3.53
CA LEU A 121 6.58 15.90 -4.73
C LEU A 121 8.06 15.71 -4.36
N ARG A 122 8.59 16.55 -3.46
CA ARG A 122 9.99 16.43 -2.99
C ARG A 122 10.21 15.13 -2.22
N TYR A 123 9.27 14.73 -1.36
CA TYR A 123 9.32 13.48 -0.61
C TYR A 123 9.42 12.28 -1.55
N ALA A 124 8.49 12.18 -2.52
CA ALA A 124 8.50 11.10 -3.51
C ALA A 124 9.80 11.07 -4.35
N SER A 125 10.30 12.26 -4.76
CA SER A 125 11.56 12.37 -5.49
C SER A 125 12.76 11.91 -4.66
N ARG A 126 12.84 12.28 -3.38
CA ARG A 126 13.94 11.89 -2.47
C ARG A 126 13.90 10.40 -2.16
N CYS A 127 12.74 9.81 -1.95
CA CYS A 127 12.60 8.36 -1.80
C CYS A 127 13.14 7.65 -3.05
N ARG A 128 12.77 8.11 -4.24
CA ARG A 128 13.25 7.56 -5.51
C ARG A 128 14.78 7.69 -5.66
N GLN A 129 15.35 8.85 -5.38
CA GLN A 129 16.80 9.09 -5.45
C GLN A 129 17.61 8.24 -4.46
N SER A 130 17.02 7.93 -3.33
CA SER A 130 17.63 7.08 -2.29
C SER A 130 17.35 5.60 -2.49
N ASP A 131 16.75 5.20 -3.60
CA ASP A 131 16.31 3.83 -3.87
C ASP A 131 15.52 3.26 -2.66
N ALA A 132 14.54 4.02 -2.19
CA ALA A 132 13.77 3.73 -1.00
C ALA A 132 12.26 3.90 -1.23
N MET A 133 11.47 3.12 -0.51
CA MET A 133 10.02 3.19 -0.41
C MET A 133 9.62 3.27 1.05
N ASP A 134 8.53 3.97 1.37
CA ASP A 134 7.87 3.80 2.65
C ASP A 134 6.83 2.65 2.60
N PHE A 135 6.17 2.41 3.73
CA PHE A 135 5.18 1.32 3.83
C PHE A 135 3.97 1.50 2.90
N ASP A 136 3.52 2.75 2.70
CA ASP A 136 2.38 3.04 1.83
C ASP A 136 2.76 2.93 0.34
N ASP A 137 4.02 3.18 0.01
CA ASP A 137 4.55 2.99 -1.34
C ASP A 137 4.46 1.53 -1.80
N ILE A 138 4.56 0.57 -0.89
CA ILE A 138 4.43 -0.86 -1.22
C ILE A 138 3.07 -1.14 -1.86
N LEU A 139 2.00 -0.57 -1.31
CA LEU A 139 0.66 -0.71 -1.87
C LEU A 139 0.50 0.10 -3.17
N LEU A 140 0.90 1.36 -3.14
CA LEU A 140 0.78 2.26 -4.29
C LEU A 140 1.53 1.71 -5.52
N PHE A 141 2.80 1.33 -5.36
CA PHE A 141 3.59 0.80 -6.48
C PHE A 141 3.14 -0.58 -6.95
N THR A 142 2.58 -1.43 -6.07
CA THR A 142 1.97 -2.69 -6.52
C THR A 142 0.75 -2.44 -7.39
N TYR A 143 -0.11 -1.52 -6.99
CA TYR A 143 -1.26 -1.12 -7.80
C TYR A 143 -0.84 -0.54 -9.15
N LEU A 144 0.11 0.40 -9.15
CA LEU A 144 0.62 1.04 -10.38
C LEU A 144 1.33 0.04 -11.30
N LEU A 145 2.09 -0.90 -10.74
CA LEU A 145 2.73 -1.98 -11.51
C LEU A 145 1.68 -2.76 -12.31
N PHE A 146 0.60 -3.18 -11.67
CA PHE A 146 -0.45 -3.96 -12.32
C PHE A 146 -1.30 -3.13 -13.30
N GLU A 147 -1.47 -1.83 -13.02
CA GLU A 147 -2.20 -0.92 -13.91
C GLU A 147 -1.41 -0.59 -15.19
N GLN A 148 -0.09 -0.37 -15.05
CA GLN A 148 0.77 0.08 -16.14
C GLN A 148 1.39 -1.07 -16.95
N HIS A 149 1.43 -2.30 -16.38
CA HIS A 149 2.04 -3.49 -16.96
C HIS A 149 1.07 -4.67 -16.94
N PRO A 150 0.08 -4.70 -17.87
CA PRO A 150 -0.91 -5.79 -17.93
C PRO A 150 -0.29 -7.18 -18.10
N GLU A 151 0.85 -7.29 -18.78
CA GLU A 151 1.61 -8.52 -18.94
C GLU A 151 2.19 -9.05 -17.64
N VAL A 152 2.57 -8.13 -16.73
CA VAL A 152 3.02 -8.48 -15.38
C VAL A 152 1.84 -8.98 -14.56
N LEU A 153 0.71 -8.24 -14.60
CA LEU A 153 -0.52 -8.66 -13.93
C LEU A 153 -0.96 -10.05 -14.37
N GLU A 154 -0.98 -10.34 -15.67
CA GLU A 154 -1.39 -11.64 -16.20
C GLU A 154 -0.50 -12.79 -15.67
N ARG A 155 0.83 -12.58 -15.58
CA ARG A 155 1.73 -13.59 -14.99
C ARG A 155 1.39 -13.87 -13.52
N TRP A 156 1.07 -12.83 -12.75
CA TRP A 156 0.72 -12.98 -11.34
C TRP A 156 -0.69 -13.56 -11.13
N GLU A 157 -1.67 -13.23 -11.96
CA GLU A 157 -2.99 -13.88 -11.98
C GLU A 157 -2.87 -15.39 -12.25
N GLN A 158 -2.04 -15.79 -13.21
CA GLN A 158 -1.80 -17.20 -13.51
C GLN A 158 -1.09 -17.93 -12.36
N ARG A 159 -0.22 -17.23 -11.63
CA ARG A 159 0.50 -17.77 -10.48
C ARG A 159 -0.42 -17.90 -9.26
N PHE A 160 -1.27 -16.92 -9.02
CA PHE A 160 -2.23 -16.90 -7.90
C PHE A 160 -3.60 -17.40 -8.36
N ARG A 161 -3.67 -18.71 -8.64
CA ARG A 161 -4.91 -19.32 -9.12
C ARG A 161 -6.07 -19.22 -8.13
N TYR A 162 -5.80 -19.08 -6.85
CA TYR A 162 -6.75 -18.86 -5.77
C TYR A 162 -6.16 -17.82 -4.82
N VAL A 163 -6.96 -16.85 -4.44
CA VAL A 163 -6.61 -15.82 -3.46
C VAL A 163 -7.54 -15.95 -2.28
N LEU A 164 -6.97 -16.13 -1.10
CA LEU A 164 -7.71 -16.18 0.16
C LEU A 164 -7.26 -15.01 1.02
N VAL A 165 -8.20 -14.23 1.51
CA VAL A 165 -7.94 -13.07 2.35
C VAL A 165 -8.72 -13.21 3.64
N ASP A 166 -7.99 -13.19 4.74
CA ASP A 166 -8.54 -13.18 6.09
C ASP A 166 -8.66 -11.74 6.62
N GLU A 167 -9.53 -11.52 7.60
CA GLU A 167 -9.79 -10.21 8.23
C GLU A 167 -10.12 -9.11 7.18
N TYR A 168 -10.95 -9.45 6.21
CA TYR A 168 -11.22 -8.57 5.06
C TYR A 168 -11.88 -7.25 5.45
N GLN A 169 -12.60 -7.19 6.59
CA GLN A 169 -13.16 -5.96 7.15
C GLN A 169 -12.10 -4.91 7.50
N ASP A 170 -10.84 -5.34 7.72
CA ASP A 170 -9.73 -4.45 8.07
C ASP A 170 -8.92 -3.99 6.86
N THR A 171 -9.36 -4.33 5.64
CA THR A 171 -8.67 -3.91 4.41
C THR A 171 -8.95 -2.45 4.09
N ASN A 172 -7.89 -1.74 3.66
CA ASN A 172 -8.04 -0.39 3.12
C ASN A 172 -8.35 -0.42 1.61
N PHE A 173 -8.64 0.76 1.05
CA PHE A 173 -8.98 0.91 -0.37
C PHE A 173 -7.88 0.35 -1.29
N ALA A 174 -6.61 0.64 -1.03
CA ALA A 174 -5.50 0.17 -1.86
C ALA A 174 -5.40 -1.37 -1.87
N GLN A 175 -5.49 -2.01 -0.70
CA GLN A 175 -5.46 -3.47 -0.59
C GLN A 175 -6.62 -4.13 -1.34
N HIS A 176 -7.82 -3.60 -1.16
CA HIS A 176 -9.02 -4.07 -1.88
C HIS A 176 -8.82 -3.97 -3.40
N ARG A 177 -8.32 -2.84 -3.90
CA ARG A 177 -8.09 -2.62 -5.35
C ARG A 177 -7.05 -3.57 -5.93
N ILE A 178 -5.98 -3.86 -5.20
CA ILE A 178 -4.94 -4.81 -5.66
C ILE A 178 -5.48 -6.23 -5.69
N VAL A 179 -6.25 -6.65 -4.67
CA VAL A 179 -6.92 -7.96 -4.68
C VAL A 179 -7.86 -8.07 -5.88
N TRP A 180 -8.64 -7.03 -6.15
CA TRP A 180 -9.52 -7.00 -7.32
C TRP A 180 -8.73 -7.12 -8.65
N GLN A 181 -7.64 -6.38 -8.83
CA GLN A 181 -6.78 -6.52 -10.02
C GLN A 181 -6.33 -7.97 -10.22
N LEU A 182 -5.83 -8.63 -9.16
CA LEU A 182 -5.32 -9.99 -9.21
C LEU A 182 -6.39 -11.07 -9.45
N THR A 183 -7.67 -10.77 -9.22
CA THR A 183 -8.72 -11.80 -9.18
C THR A 183 -9.86 -11.56 -10.15
N GLN A 184 -9.99 -10.36 -10.72
CA GLN A 184 -11.13 -9.98 -11.56
C GLN A 184 -11.34 -10.88 -12.79
N ARG A 185 -10.26 -11.43 -13.34
CA ARG A 185 -10.34 -12.28 -14.53
C ARG A 185 -10.78 -13.71 -14.21
N HIS A 186 -10.22 -14.31 -13.17
CA HIS A 186 -10.51 -15.70 -12.83
C HIS A 186 -11.57 -15.86 -11.73
N GLN A 187 -11.87 -14.81 -10.96
CA GLN A 187 -12.88 -14.76 -9.89
C GLN A 187 -12.71 -15.81 -8.78
N LYS A 188 -11.53 -16.42 -8.67
CA LYS A 188 -11.21 -17.44 -7.65
C LYS A 188 -10.65 -16.76 -6.41
N VAL A 189 -11.52 -16.08 -5.69
CA VAL A 189 -11.22 -15.37 -4.46
C VAL A 189 -12.16 -15.81 -3.35
N CYS A 190 -11.61 -15.96 -2.16
CA CYS A 190 -12.36 -16.20 -0.94
C CYS A 190 -11.93 -15.18 0.11
N VAL A 191 -12.88 -14.47 0.66
CA VAL A 191 -12.64 -13.51 1.74
C VAL A 191 -13.33 -13.98 3.00
N VAL A 192 -12.67 -13.83 4.13
CA VAL A 192 -13.21 -14.11 5.46
C VAL A 192 -13.11 -12.84 6.27
N GLY A 193 -14.17 -12.51 6.98
CA GLY A 193 -14.20 -11.34 7.84
C GLY A 193 -15.47 -11.28 8.67
N ASP A 194 -15.43 -10.46 9.71
CA ASP A 194 -16.54 -10.20 10.60
C ASP A 194 -16.71 -8.69 10.73
N ASP A 195 -17.82 -8.16 10.23
CA ASP A 195 -18.11 -6.74 10.25
C ASP A 195 -18.26 -6.18 11.68
N ALA A 196 -18.69 -7.00 12.63
CA ALA A 196 -18.76 -6.64 14.03
C ALA A 196 -17.38 -6.41 14.67
N GLN A 197 -16.31 -6.96 14.07
CA GLN A 197 -14.93 -6.79 14.53
C GLN A 197 -14.17 -5.66 13.82
N SER A 198 -14.83 -4.88 12.96
CA SER A 198 -14.20 -3.76 12.24
C SER A 198 -13.91 -2.58 13.17
N ILE A 199 -12.73 -2.58 13.80
CA ILE A 199 -12.28 -1.54 14.74
C ILE A 199 -11.12 -0.68 14.21
N TYR A 200 -10.62 -0.94 13.00
CA TYR A 200 -9.46 -0.28 12.41
C TYR A 200 -9.79 0.81 11.38
N SER A 201 -11.00 1.38 11.42
CA SER A 201 -11.39 2.50 10.53
C SER A 201 -10.43 3.69 10.63
N PHE A 202 -9.85 3.95 11.81
CA PHE A 202 -8.85 5.00 12.05
C PHE A 202 -7.51 4.74 11.31
N ARG A 203 -7.28 3.53 10.79
CA ARG A 203 -6.14 3.16 9.94
C ARG A 203 -6.50 3.05 8.47
N GLY A 204 -7.65 3.59 8.06
CA GLY A 204 -8.13 3.56 6.68
C GLY A 204 -8.82 2.26 6.29
N ALA A 205 -9.10 1.34 7.23
CA ALA A 205 -9.97 0.19 6.96
C ALA A 205 -11.35 0.68 6.53
N ASN A 206 -11.89 0.06 5.48
CA ASN A 206 -13.19 0.40 4.95
C ASN A 206 -14.11 -0.84 4.98
N ILE A 207 -15.07 -0.81 5.89
CA ILE A 207 -16.07 -1.87 6.05
C ILE A 207 -16.88 -2.11 4.76
N ASP A 208 -17.05 -1.08 3.92
CA ASP A 208 -17.75 -1.20 2.65
C ASP A 208 -17.08 -2.22 1.71
N ASN A 209 -15.78 -2.49 1.89
CA ASN A 209 -15.06 -3.48 1.12
C ASN A 209 -15.66 -4.88 1.29
N ILE A 210 -16.02 -5.28 2.52
CA ILE A 210 -16.66 -6.57 2.79
C ILE A 210 -18.14 -6.55 2.46
N LEU A 211 -18.86 -5.47 2.80
CA LEU A 211 -20.29 -5.35 2.56
C LEU A 211 -20.65 -5.29 1.07
N SER A 212 -19.79 -4.74 0.24
CA SER A 212 -19.98 -4.66 -1.20
C SER A 212 -19.31 -5.80 -1.99
N PHE A 213 -18.59 -6.70 -1.34
CA PHE A 213 -17.81 -7.75 -2.00
C PHE A 213 -18.66 -8.57 -2.99
N CYS A 214 -19.83 -9.07 -2.57
CA CYS A 214 -20.74 -9.84 -3.43
C CYS A 214 -21.37 -9.05 -4.60
N LYS A 215 -21.19 -7.72 -4.64
CA LYS A 215 -21.64 -6.88 -5.76
C LYS A 215 -20.54 -6.67 -6.81
N ILE A 216 -19.29 -6.93 -6.43
CA ILE A 216 -18.10 -6.71 -7.25
C ILE A 216 -17.71 -8.02 -7.95
N TYR A 217 -17.94 -9.15 -7.33
CA TYR A 217 -17.73 -10.52 -7.82
C TYR A 217 -19.06 -11.24 -8.02
#